data_e92b60d87cf8d96800435b87168cbe9b
#
_entry.id   e92b60d87cf8d96800435b87168cbe9b
#
_cell.length_a   1.000
_cell.length_b   1.000
_cell.length_c   1.000
_cell.angle_alpha   90.00
_cell.angle_beta   90.00
_cell.angle_gamma   90.00
#
_symmetry.space_group_name_H-M   'P 1'
#
loop_
_entity.id
_entity.type
_entity.pdbx_description
1 polymer ?
#
loop_
_entity_poly.entity_id
_entity_poly.type
_entity_poly.pdbx_seq_one_letter_code
_entity_poly.pdbx_strand_id
1 'polypeptide(L)'
;MGENERDIFLHDWVIDEIKFQYSKEFNEIQINKHGVEVNEIQGQFPDIIFANYGQVVMLGEVESTINDNSIEKWKNIMSTGISLIVFVPKEKLKLARDMCWENKLIEKIKVSSFSVEIPIK
;
A
#
# COMPACT_ATOMS: atom_id res chain seq x y z
N MET A 1 -14.74 10.25 10.86
CA MET A 1 -14.12 11.42 10.24
C MET A 1 -13.29 10.98 9.04
N GLY A 2 -13.53 11.54 7.89
CA GLY A 2 -12.82 11.18 6.67
C GLY A 2 -11.42 11.76 6.59
N GLU A 3 -10.69 11.36 5.57
CA GLU A 3 -9.39 11.92 5.26
C GLU A 3 -9.56 13.34 4.74
N ASN A 4 -8.64 14.24 5.09
CA ASN A 4 -8.65 15.58 4.55
C ASN A 4 -7.95 15.62 3.17
N GLU A 5 -8.09 16.71 2.43
CA GLU A 5 -7.52 16.85 1.09
C GLU A 5 -6.01 16.66 1.05
N ARG A 6 -5.32 17.11 2.08
CA ARG A 6 -3.87 16.96 2.17
C ARG A 6 -3.45 15.50 2.28
N ASP A 7 -4.17 14.72 3.10
CA ASP A 7 -3.87 13.30 3.29
C ASP A 7 -4.16 12.51 2.01
N ILE A 8 -5.24 12.84 1.32
CA ILE A 8 -5.59 12.23 0.04
C ILE A 8 -4.52 12.53 -1.00
N PHE A 9 -4.10 13.78 -1.08
CA PHE A 9 -3.06 14.21 -2.02
C PHE A 9 -1.75 13.46 -1.73
N LEU A 10 -1.36 13.37 -0.47
CA LEU A 10 -0.14 12.68 -0.07
C LEU A 10 -0.21 11.20 -0.42
N HIS A 11 -1.34 10.55 -0.12
CA HIS A 11 -1.57 9.15 -0.45
C HIS A 11 -1.36 8.88 -1.94
N ASP A 12 -2.02 9.68 -2.78
CA ASP A 12 -1.94 9.51 -4.23
C ASP A 12 -0.55 9.84 -4.78
N TRP A 13 0.10 10.84 -4.21
CA TRP A 13 1.46 11.21 -4.60
C TRP A 13 2.45 10.09 -4.29
N VAL A 14 2.32 9.46 -3.12
CA VAL A 14 3.17 8.34 -2.73
C VAL A 14 2.95 7.15 -3.66
N ILE A 15 1.71 6.88 -4.06
CA ILE A 15 1.42 5.82 -5.05
C ILE A 15 2.20 6.06 -6.33
N ASP A 16 2.17 7.29 -6.87
CA ASP A 16 2.89 7.62 -8.08
C ASP A 16 4.41 7.45 -7.92
N GLU A 17 4.95 7.84 -6.77
CA GLU A 17 6.37 7.69 -6.49
C GLU A 17 6.80 6.22 -6.40
N ILE A 18 5.96 5.39 -5.76
CA ILE A 18 6.22 3.95 -5.67
C ILE A 18 6.20 3.34 -7.07
N LYS A 19 5.21 3.68 -7.88
CA LYS A 19 5.13 3.20 -9.25
C LYS A 19 6.39 3.55 -10.02
N PHE A 20 6.86 4.78 -9.89
CA PHE A 20 8.09 5.23 -10.55
C PHE A 20 9.30 4.41 -10.09
N GLN A 21 9.48 4.25 -8.78
CA GLN A 21 10.64 3.55 -8.23
C GLN A 21 10.65 2.06 -8.56
N TYR A 22 9.49 1.41 -8.57
CA TYR A 22 9.39 -0.02 -8.85
C TYR A 22 9.29 -0.35 -10.34
N SER A 23 9.24 0.66 -11.22
CA SER A 23 9.11 0.44 -12.66
C SER A 23 10.29 -0.33 -13.28
N LYS A 24 11.42 -0.41 -12.58
CA LYS A 24 12.58 -1.18 -13.02
C LYS A 24 12.46 -2.67 -12.68
N GLU A 25 11.66 -2.99 -11.68
CA GLU A 25 11.49 -4.38 -11.21
C GLU A 25 10.26 -5.05 -11.82
N PHE A 26 9.24 -4.26 -12.13
CA PHE A 26 7.97 -4.77 -12.66
C PHE A 26 7.65 -4.04 -13.96
N ASN A 27 7.39 -4.81 -15.03
CA ASN A 27 7.10 -4.20 -16.32
C ASN A 27 5.66 -3.69 -16.44
N GLU A 28 4.80 -4.03 -15.48
CA GLU A 28 3.42 -3.58 -15.46
C GLU A 28 3.02 -3.24 -14.03
N ILE A 29 2.61 -1.99 -13.81
CA ILE A 29 2.15 -1.53 -12.49
C ILE A 29 0.85 -0.78 -12.70
N GLN A 30 -0.24 -1.30 -12.11
CA GLN A 30 -1.55 -0.66 -12.14
C GLN A 30 -1.80 -0.01 -10.79
N ILE A 31 -2.54 1.08 -10.78
CA ILE A 31 -2.80 1.82 -9.54
C ILE A 31 -4.28 2.16 -9.41
N ASN A 32 -4.72 2.26 -8.15
CA ASN A 32 -6.05 2.74 -7.80
C ASN A 32 -5.86 3.89 -6.81
N LYS A 33 -5.99 5.12 -7.29
CA LYS A 33 -5.89 6.29 -6.43
C LYS A 33 -7.15 6.42 -5.59
N HIS A 34 -7.13 7.29 -4.60
CA HIS A 34 -8.25 7.48 -3.70
C HIS A 34 -9.56 7.70 -4.46
N GLY A 35 -10.56 6.88 -4.15
CA GLY A 35 -11.88 6.97 -4.76
C GLY A 35 -11.98 6.47 -6.20
N VAL A 36 -10.88 5.99 -6.78
CA VAL A 36 -10.85 5.49 -8.15
C VAL A 36 -10.64 3.98 -8.14
N GLU A 37 -11.71 3.23 -8.35
CA GLU A 37 -11.69 1.76 -8.30
C GLU A 37 -11.81 1.21 -9.72
N VAL A 38 -10.68 1.16 -10.45
CA VAL A 38 -10.65 0.72 -11.85
C VAL A 38 -9.89 -0.58 -12.08
N ASN A 39 -8.96 -0.94 -11.20
CA ASN A 39 -8.17 -2.14 -11.33
C ASN A 39 -8.51 -3.10 -10.19
N GLU A 40 -9.25 -4.16 -10.51
CA GLU A 40 -9.76 -5.12 -9.54
C GLU A 40 -8.94 -6.41 -9.50
N ILE A 41 -8.74 -6.94 -8.29
CA ILE A 41 -8.18 -8.27 -8.07
C ILE A 41 -9.13 -9.01 -7.12
N GLN A 42 -9.88 -9.97 -7.64
CA GLN A 42 -10.80 -10.81 -6.87
C GLN A 42 -11.73 -10.01 -5.94
N GLY A 43 -12.33 -8.96 -6.48
CA GLY A 43 -13.24 -8.09 -5.71
C GLY A 43 -12.56 -7.05 -4.85
N GLN A 44 -11.24 -7.01 -4.83
CA GLN A 44 -10.47 -6.02 -4.06
C GLN A 44 -9.86 -4.98 -4.99
N PHE A 45 -9.63 -3.78 -4.44
CA PHE A 45 -9.02 -2.68 -5.20
C PHE A 45 -7.77 -2.20 -4.46
N PRO A 46 -6.65 -2.98 -4.52
CA PRO A 46 -5.43 -2.54 -3.87
C PRO A 46 -4.91 -1.24 -4.49
N ASP A 47 -4.22 -0.43 -3.70
CA ASP A 47 -3.67 0.82 -4.21
C ASP A 47 -2.72 0.59 -5.38
N ILE A 48 -1.94 -0.51 -5.33
CA ILE A 48 -0.95 -0.81 -6.35
C ILE A 48 -0.99 -2.31 -6.67
N ILE A 49 -0.90 -2.62 -7.97
CA ILE A 49 -0.82 -4.01 -8.46
C ILE A 49 0.47 -4.13 -9.25
N PHE A 50 1.39 -4.96 -8.75
CA PHE A 50 2.67 -5.21 -9.40
C PHE A 50 2.59 -6.50 -10.21
N ALA A 51 2.89 -6.41 -11.51
CA ALA A 51 2.81 -7.56 -12.40
C ALA A 51 4.00 -7.62 -13.34
N ASN A 52 4.32 -8.83 -13.80
CA ASN A 52 5.31 -9.07 -14.84
C ASN A 52 4.70 -9.98 -15.88
N TYR A 53 4.71 -9.52 -17.13
CA TYR A 53 4.22 -10.31 -18.28
C TYR A 53 2.81 -10.85 -18.07
N GLY A 54 1.92 -9.98 -17.58
CA GLY A 54 0.52 -10.32 -17.36
C GLY A 54 0.22 -11.09 -16.08
N GLN A 55 1.24 -11.45 -15.31
CA GLN A 55 1.05 -12.19 -14.06
C GLN A 55 1.22 -11.28 -12.87
N VAL A 56 0.19 -11.22 -12.01
CA VAL A 56 0.25 -10.42 -10.78
C VAL A 56 1.21 -11.09 -9.79
N VAL A 57 2.20 -10.34 -9.33
CA VAL A 57 3.24 -10.82 -8.43
C VAL A 57 3.01 -10.37 -7.00
N MET A 58 2.56 -9.13 -6.81
CA MET A 58 2.44 -8.53 -5.49
C MET A 58 1.40 -7.43 -5.51
N LEU A 59 0.75 -7.21 -4.37
CA LEU A 59 -0.19 -6.11 -4.18
C LEU A 59 0.40 -5.12 -3.18
N GLY A 60 0.08 -3.85 -3.34
CA GLY A 60 0.58 -2.80 -2.46
C GLY A 60 -0.53 -1.94 -1.89
N GLU A 61 -0.36 -1.52 -0.64
CA GLU A 61 -1.24 -0.58 0.04
C GLU A 61 -0.42 0.54 0.65
N VAL A 62 -0.91 1.76 0.51
CA VAL A 62 -0.27 2.94 1.11
C VAL A 62 -1.17 3.43 2.24
N GLU A 63 -0.63 3.44 3.45
CA GLU A 63 -1.38 3.79 4.67
C GLU A 63 -0.72 4.97 5.37
N SER A 64 -1.40 6.10 5.43
CA SER A 64 -0.93 7.26 6.20
C SER A 64 -1.40 7.21 7.64
N THR A 65 -2.53 6.55 7.88
CA THR A 65 -3.11 6.35 9.21
C THR A 65 -3.32 4.86 9.43
N ILE A 66 -2.87 4.34 10.57
CA ILE A 66 -2.95 2.92 10.89
C ILE A 66 -3.87 2.73 12.09
N ASN A 67 -4.87 1.85 11.94
CA ASN A 67 -5.81 1.50 13.00
C ASN A 67 -6.36 0.09 12.76
N ASP A 68 -7.35 -0.32 13.55
CA ASP A 68 -7.92 -1.67 13.42
C ASP A 68 -8.57 -1.92 12.06
N ASN A 69 -9.10 -0.87 11.42
CA ASN A 69 -9.65 -0.99 10.06
C ASN A 69 -8.56 -1.32 9.04
N SER A 70 -7.34 -0.88 9.26
CA SER A 70 -6.21 -1.20 8.39
C SER A 70 -5.95 -2.70 8.38
N ILE A 71 -5.98 -3.33 9.55
CA ILE A 71 -5.78 -4.78 9.67
C ILE A 71 -6.86 -5.55 8.92
N GLU A 72 -8.14 -5.16 9.06
CA GLU A 72 -9.25 -5.78 8.33
C GLU A 72 -9.03 -5.69 6.83
N LYS A 73 -8.67 -4.51 6.35
CA LYS A 73 -8.42 -4.26 4.93
C LYS A 73 -7.28 -5.14 4.41
N TRP A 74 -6.19 -5.23 5.17
CA TRP A 74 -5.04 -6.05 4.78
C TRP A 74 -5.40 -7.54 4.74
N LYS A 75 -6.18 -8.02 5.70
CA LYS A 75 -6.66 -9.40 5.70
C LYS A 75 -7.51 -9.69 4.48
N ASN A 76 -8.39 -8.76 4.11
CA ASN A 76 -9.24 -8.92 2.93
C ASN A 76 -8.40 -9.01 1.65
N ILE A 77 -7.39 -8.17 1.52
CA ILE A 77 -6.50 -8.22 0.36
C ILE A 77 -5.69 -9.51 0.34
N MET A 78 -5.22 -9.95 1.50
CA MET A 78 -4.49 -11.21 1.61
C MET A 78 -5.31 -12.44 1.27
N SER A 79 -6.63 -12.35 1.38
CA SER A 79 -7.53 -13.45 1.01
C SER A 79 -7.42 -13.80 -0.48
N THR A 80 -6.83 -12.92 -1.29
CA THR A 80 -6.56 -13.21 -2.69
C THR A 80 -5.47 -14.25 -2.89
N GLY A 81 -4.68 -14.54 -1.87
CA GLY A 81 -3.53 -15.44 -1.96
C GLY A 81 -2.28 -14.80 -2.54
N ILE A 82 -2.33 -13.51 -2.87
CA ILE A 82 -1.21 -12.78 -3.45
C ILE A 82 -0.46 -12.03 -2.35
N SER A 83 0.86 -11.98 -2.44
CA SER A 83 1.69 -11.29 -1.44
C SER A 83 1.32 -9.81 -1.34
N LEU A 84 1.31 -9.29 -0.12
CA LEU A 84 0.99 -7.89 0.14
C LEU A 84 2.18 -7.15 0.73
N ILE A 85 2.47 -5.97 0.20
CA ILE A 85 3.41 -5.03 0.81
C ILE A 85 2.64 -3.78 1.23
N VAL A 86 2.85 -3.34 2.48
CA VAL A 86 2.21 -2.14 3.02
C VAL A 86 3.27 -1.06 3.21
N PHE A 87 3.00 0.12 2.66
CA PHE A 87 3.90 1.27 2.76
C PHE A 87 3.32 2.26 3.78
N VAL A 88 4.10 2.56 4.81
CA VAL A 88 3.66 3.45 5.90
C VAL A 88 4.68 4.58 6.10
N PRO A 89 4.27 5.70 6.70
CA PRO A 89 5.24 6.72 7.06
C PRO A 89 6.32 6.15 7.99
N LYS A 90 7.53 6.63 7.85
CA LYS A 90 8.68 6.12 8.61
C LYS A 90 8.42 6.04 10.11
N GLU A 91 7.76 7.04 10.67
CA GLU A 91 7.44 7.10 12.11
C GLU A 91 6.35 6.09 12.52
N LYS A 92 5.65 5.49 11.56
CA LYS A 92 4.62 4.47 11.80
C LYS A 92 5.11 3.05 11.57
N LEU A 93 6.36 2.87 11.15
CA LEU A 93 6.89 1.56 10.78
C LEU A 93 6.81 0.55 11.93
N LYS A 94 7.22 0.96 13.11
CA LYS A 94 7.17 0.08 14.29
C LYS A 94 5.73 -0.30 14.63
N LEU A 95 4.82 0.67 14.62
CA LEU A 95 3.41 0.42 14.92
C LEU A 95 2.83 -0.59 13.92
N ALA A 96 3.09 -0.42 12.64
CA ALA A 96 2.59 -1.32 11.60
C ALA A 96 3.12 -2.75 11.79
N ARG A 97 4.40 -2.87 12.09
CA ARG A 97 5.02 -4.19 12.34
C ARG A 97 4.45 -4.85 13.58
N ASP A 98 4.27 -4.08 14.67
CA ASP A 98 3.70 -4.61 15.90
C ASP A 98 2.27 -5.10 15.68
N MET A 99 1.47 -4.37 14.92
CA MET A 99 0.10 -4.76 14.58
C MET A 99 0.08 -6.05 13.74
N CYS A 100 0.98 -6.17 12.79
CA CYS A 100 1.10 -7.39 11.99
C CYS A 100 1.50 -8.58 12.88
N TRP A 101 2.43 -8.36 13.80
CA TRP A 101 2.85 -9.40 14.74
C TRP A 101 1.70 -9.87 15.62
N GLU A 102 0.97 -8.93 16.23
CA GLU A 102 -0.16 -9.23 17.11
C GLU A 102 -1.29 -9.97 16.39
N ASN A 103 -1.46 -9.72 15.11
CA ASN A 103 -2.49 -10.33 14.27
C ASN A 103 -2.00 -11.53 13.46
N LYS A 104 -0.79 -12.01 13.75
CA LYS A 104 -0.16 -13.17 13.10
C LYS A 104 0.02 -12.99 11.58
N LEU A 105 0.30 -11.76 11.15
CA LEU A 105 0.46 -11.42 9.74
C LEU A 105 1.91 -11.13 9.35
N ILE A 106 2.83 -11.14 10.32
CA ILE A 106 4.22 -10.68 10.10
C ILE A 106 4.96 -11.48 9.02
N GLU A 107 4.61 -12.74 8.83
CA GLU A 107 5.23 -13.60 7.82
C GLU A 107 4.57 -13.45 6.44
N LYS A 108 3.39 -12.85 6.39
CA LYS A 108 2.57 -12.78 5.18
C LYS A 108 2.52 -11.39 4.57
N ILE A 109 2.77 -10.36 5.37
CA ILE A 109 2.75 -8.98 4.93
C ILE A 109 4.14 -8.38 5.11
N LYS A 110 4.67 -7.84 4.01
CA LYS A 110 5.91 -7.07 4.07
C LYS A 110 5.54 -5.64 4.40
N VAL A 111 6.20 -5.05 5.39
CA VAL A 111 5.97 -3.64 5.75
C VAL A 111 7.20 -2.84 5.35
N SER A 112 6.97 -1.79 4.57
CA SER A 112 8.01 -0.87 4.13
C SER A 112 7.63 0.54 4.58
N SER A 113 8.56 1.46 4.55
CA SER A 113 8.29 2.83 4.97
C SER A 113 8.68 3.84 3.91
N PHE A 114 8.09 5.01 4.01
CA PHE A 114 8.44 6.16 3.17
C PHE A 114 8.60 7.39 4.04
N SER A 115 9.36 8.35 3.53
CA SER A 115 9.44 9.67 4.14
C SER A 115 9.30 10.72 3.05
N VAL A 116 8.65 11.83 3.40
CA VAL A 116 8.48 12.95 2.48
C VAL A 116 9.27 14.12 3.03
N GLU A 117 10.24 14.58 2.27
CA GLU A 117 11.07 15.71 2.66
C GLU A 117 10.85 16.86 1.68
N ILE A 118 10.55 18.02 2.23
CA ILE A 118 10.39 19.23 1.44
C ILE A 118 11.58 20.15 1.74
N PRO A 119 12.47 20.35 0.78
CA PRO A 119 13.61 21.25 1.00
C PRO A 119 13.13 22.69 1.04
N ILE A 120 13.09 23.25 2.23
CA ILE A 120 12.71 24.65 2.44
C ILE A 120 13.99 25.43 2.77
N LYS A 121 14.22 26.48 1.99
CA LYS A 121 15.38 27.36 2.18
C LYS A 121 14.96 28.67 2.83
#